data_d32dbf10a97a5e5dd1a601feb2edf234
#
_entry.id   d32dbf10a97a5e5dd1a601feb2edf234
#
_cell.length_a   1.000
_cell.length_b   1.000
_cell.length_c   1.000
_cell.angle_alpha   90.00
_cell.angle_beta   90.00
_cell.angle_gamma   90.00
#
_symmetry.space_group_name_H-M   'P 1'
#
loop_
_entity.id
_entity.type
_entity.pdbx_description
1 polymer ?
#
loop_
_entity_poly.entity_id
_entity_poly.type
_entity_poly.pdbx_seq_one_letter_code
_entity_poly.pdbx_strand_id
1 'polypeptide(L)'
;MKGLIQKSGYIKPGSGGGHYAEYIATRDGVELMEPMAGGGYLEYIAERPRSHGLFSADGAADLEQTMEEINAHTGPVWTFIYSLKREDAARLGYENGESWRRLLLAHQTELAAAMKIPPSSFRWCAAFHDEKHHPHI
;
A
#
# COMPACT_ATOMS: atom_id res chain seq x y z
N MET A 1 16.43 -9.40 -4.14
CA MET A 1 15.40 -10.45 -4.30
C MET A 1 15.28 -10.78 -5.77
N LYS A 2 15.67 -12.00 -6.13
CA LYS A 2 15.64 -12.43 -7.52
C LYS A 2 14.21 -12.67 -7.98
N GLY A 3 13.84 -12.17 -9.15
CA GLY A 3 12.50 -12.30 -9.68
C GLY A 3 11.53 -11.20 -9.29
N LEU A 4 11.97 -10.24 -8.47
CA LEU A 4 11.15 -9.08 -8.14
C LEU A 4 11.02 -8.16 -9.35
N ILE A 5 9.79 -7.83 -9.70
CA ILE A 5 9.49 -6.87 -10.78
C ILE A 5 9.05 -5.57 -10.14
N GLN A 6 9.61 -4.48 -10.59
CA GLN A 6 9.23 -3.13 -10.15
C GLN A 6 8.78 -2.30 -11.36
N LYS A 7 7.66 -1.62 -11.20
CA LYS A 7 7.21 -0.57 -12.13
C LYS A 7 6.97 0.70 -11.35
N SER A 8 7.38 1.83 -11.89
CA SER A 8 7.23 3.11 -11.21
C SER A 8 6.61 4.16 -12.13
N GLY A 9 5.96 5.13 -11.50
CA GLY A 9 5.36 6.26 -12.17
C GLY A 9 5.15 7.38 -11.17
N TYR A 10 4.45 8.44 -11.59
CA TYR A 10 4.10 9.51 -10.67
C TYR A 10 2.79 10.18 -11.10
N ILE A 11 2.14 10.82 -10.14
CA ILE A 11 0.91 11.59 -10.35
C ILE A 11 1.25 13.04 -10.03
N LYS A 12 0.92 13.95 -10.94
CA LYS A 12 1.14 15.39 -10.72
C LYS A 12 0.24 15.91 -9.61
N PRO A 13 0.67 16.92 -8.85
CA PRO A 13 -0.19 17.56 -7.86
C PRO A 13 -1.53 17.99 -8.48
N GLY A 14 -2.63 17.72 -7.78
CA GLY A 14 -3.96 18.08 -8.25
C GLY A 14 -4.53 17.18 -9.35
N SER A 15 -3.88 16.09 -9.72
CA SER A 15 -4.28 15.20 -10.80
C SER A 15 -4.99 13.92 -10.32
N GLY A 16 -5.59 13.93 -9.14
CA GLY A 16 -6.41 12.81 -8.67
C GLY A 16 -5.64 11.72 -7.92
N GLY A 17 -4.56 12.06 -7.23
CA GLY A 17 -3.81 11.09 -6.43
C GLY A 17 -4.64 10.41 -5.35
N GLY A 18 -5.60 11.12 -4.74
CA GLY A 18 -6.53 10.54 -3.78
C GLY A 18 -7.42 9.47 -4.39
N HIS A 19 -7.90 9.67 -5.61
CA HIS A 19 -8.69 8.66 -6.34
C HIS A 19 -7.86 7.43 -6.67
N TYR A 20 -6.58 7.62 -6.98
CA TYR A 20 -5.69 6.48 -7.19
C TYR A 20 -5.55 5.64 -5.92
N ALA A 21 -5.39 6.28 -4.76
CA ALA A 21 -5.33 5.58 -3.47
C ALA A 21 -6.63 4.80 -3.20
N GLU A 22 -7.78 5.41 -3.44
CA GLU A 22 -9.07 4.74 -3.32
C GLU A 22 -9.16 3.53 -4.25
N TYR A 23 -8.75 3.69 -5.50
CA TYR A 23 -8.76 2.61 -6.48
C TYR A 23 -7.94 1.40 -6.02
N ILE A 24 -6.69 1.60 -5.57
CA ILE A 24 -5.87 0.47 -5.13
C ILE A 24 -6.37 -0.14 -3.82
N ALA A 25 -7.02 0.65 -2.98
CA ALA A 25 -7.53 0.18 -1.69
C ALA A 25 -8.79 -0.67 -1.81
N THR A 26 -9.54 -0.52 -2.90
CA THR A 26 -10.89 -1.09 -3.03
C THR A 26 -11.09 -1.98 -4.26
N ARG A 27 -10.10 -2.07 -5.17
CA ARG A 27 -10.27 -2.89 -6.38
C ARG A 27 -10.35 -4.38 -6.04
N ASP A 28 -10.91 -5.14 -6.99
CA ASP A 28 -11.00 -6.60 -6.87
C ASP A 28 -9.62 -7.23 -6.64
N GLY A 29 -9.58 -8.23 -5.76
CA GLY A 29 -8.35 -8.93 -5.42
C GLY A 29 -7.54 -8.28 -4.30
N VAL A 30 -7.94 -7.11 -3.79
CA VAL A 30 -7.25 -6.49 -2.67
C VAL A 30 -7.44 -7.30 -1.39
N GLU A 31 -6.36 -7.49 -0.64
CA GLU A 31 -6.44 -8.06 0.71
C GLU A 31 -6.95 -6.99 1.67
N LEU A 32 -8.12 -7.23 2.26
CA LEU A 32 -8.70 -6.28 3.19
C LEU A 32 -7.91 -6.23 4.50
N MET A 33 -7.68 -5.02 4.98
CA MET A 33 -6.99 -4.81 6.24
C MET A 33 -7.99 -4.86 7.40
N GLU A 34 -7.59 -5.53 8.47
CA GLU A 34 -8.37 -5.53 9.70
C GLU A 34 -8.09 -4.23 10.47
N PRO A 35 -9.12 -3.68 11.14
CA PRO A 35 -8.90 -2.52 11.98
C PRO A 35 -7.96 -2.87 13.13
N MET A 36 -7.17 -1.88 13.57
CA MET A 36 -6.27 -2.08 14.69
C MET A 36 -7.05 -2.51 15.93
N ALA A 37 -6.46 -3.44 16.69
CA ALA A 37 -7.06 -4.05 17.85
C ALA A 37 -7.63 -3.02 18.83
N GLY A 38 -8.91 -3.10 19.11
CA GLY A 38 -9.60 -2.19 20.02
C GLY A 38 -11.09 -2.35 19.88
N GLY A 39 -11.62 -3.51 20.21
CA GLY A 39 -13.06 -3.70 20.47
C GLY A 39 -14.02 -3.47 19.30
N GLY A 40 -13.54 -3.07 18.15
CA GLY A 40 -14.40 -2.71 17.04
C GLY A 40 -14.64 -3.81 16.01
N TYR A 41 -14.31 -5.06 16.30
CA TYR A 41 -14.42 -6.13 15.31
C TYR A 41 -15.85 -6.33 14.81
N LEU A 42 -16.82 -6.31 15.71
CA LEU A 42 -18.23 -6.45 15.35
C LEU A 42 -18.74 -5.22 14.60
N GLU A 43 -18.30 -4.04 15.01
CA GLU A 43 -18.61 -2.79 14.30
C GLU A 43 -17.97 -2.78 12.92
N TYR A 44 -16.74 -3.22 12.81
CA TYR A 44 -16.03 -3.34 11.54
C TYR A 44 -16.75 -4.28 10.58
N ILE A 45 -17.22 -5.43 11.05
CA ILE A 45 -17.98 -6.36 10.22
C ILE A 45 -19.30 -5.72 9.77
N ALA A 46 -19.97 -4.99 10.65
CA ALA A 46 -21.20 -4.27 10.33
C ALA A 46 -20.97 -3.15 9.32
N GLU A 47 -19.79 -2.55 9.33
CA GLU A 47 -19.40 -1.47 8.39
C GLU A 47 -18.61 -1.99 7.17
N ARG A 48 -18.71 -3.26 6.88
CA ARG A 48 -17.96 -3.92 5.82
C ARG A 48 -18.00 -3.25 4.44
N PRO A 49 -19.07 -2.52 4.05
CA PRO A 49 -19.04 -1.75 2.80
C PRO A 49 -17.94 -0.69 2.75
N ARG A 50 -17.37 -0.33 3.90
CA ARG A 50 -16.24 0.63 3.98
C ARG A 50 -14.89 -0.05 4.11
N SER A 51 -14.85 -1.38 4.04
CA SER A 51 -13.60 -2.13 4.13
C SER A 51 -12.71 -1.85 2.93
N HIS A 52 -11.43 -1.72 3.18
CA HIS A 52 -10.43 -1.47 2.15
C HIS A 52 -9.13 -2.17 2.51
N GLY A 53 -8.20 -2.19 1.56
CA GLY A 53 -6.91 -2.87 1.72
C GLY A 53 -5.73 -1.93 1.94
N LEU A 54 -5.97 -0.64 2.17
CA LEU A 54 -4.88 0.31 2.31
C LEU A 54 -4.15 0.15 3.64
N PHE A 55 -2.82 0.08 3.58
CA PHE A 55 -1.97 0.05 4.77
C PHE A 55 -0.80 1.02 4.61
N SER A 56 -0.19 1.37 5.74
CA SER A 56 0.99 2.21 5.81
C SER A 56 2.04 1.56 6.71
N ALA A 57 3.06 2.31 7.05
CA ALA A 57 4.08 1.86 7.99
C ALA A 57 3.47 1.41 9.33
N ASP A 58 2.38 2.04 9.76
CA ASP A 58 1.74 1.79 11.05
C ASP A 58 0.68 0.67 11.02
N GLY A 59 0.41 0.08 9.88
CA GLY A 59 -0.62 -0.94 9.68
C GLY A 59 -1.76 -0.42 8.84
N ALA A 60 -3.01 -0.80 9.15
CA ALA A 60 -4.17 -0.33 8.39
C ALA A 60 -4.22 1.20 8.39
N ALA A 61 -4.38 1.79 7.20
CA ALA A 61 -4.45 3.23 7.03
C ALA A 61 -5.91 3.70 7.00
N ASP A 62 -6.14 4.94 7.42
CA ASP A 62 -7.43 5.60 7.22
C ASP A 62 -7.51 6.06 5.76
N LEU A 63 -8.45 5.51 5.00
CA LEU A 63 -8.56 5.78 3.57
C LEU A 63 -8.92 7.23 3.29
N GLU A 64 -9.91 7.79 3.98
CA GLU A 64 -10.35 9.17 3.76
C GLU A 64 -9.24 10.16 4.10
N GLN A 65 -8.59 9.98 5.24
CA GLN A 65 -7.49 10.83 5.66
C GLN A 65 -6.32 10.73 4.67
N THR A 66 -6.00 9.53 4.20
CA THR A 66 -4.93 9.33 3.22
C THR A 66 -5.25 10.03 1.91
N MET A 67 -6.49 9.93 1.43
CA MET A 67 -6.92 10.64 0.22
C MET A 67 -6.79 12.15 0.37
N GLU A 68 -7.20 12.68 1.52
CA GLU A 68 -7.07 14.11 1.82
C GLU A 68 -5.61 14.56 1.83
N GLU A 69 -4.74 13.82 2.49
CA GLU A 69 -3.30 14.13 2.54
C GLU A 69 -2.68 14.12 1.14
N ILE A 70 -3.00 13.13 0.32
CA ILE A 70 -2.47 13.03 -1.03
C ILE A 70 -2.99 14.19 -1.89
N ASN A 71 -4.27 14.52 -1.79
CA ASN A 71 -4.85 15.62 -2.56
C ASN A 71 -4.30 16.99 -2.15
N ALA A 72 -3.92 17.15 -0.89
CA ALA A 72 -3.32 18.38 -0.37
C ALA A 72 -1.81 18.47 -0.65
N HIS A 73 -1.18 17.38 -1.05
CA HIS A 73 0.26 17.34 -1.29
C HIS A 73 0.64 18.22 -2.48
N THR A 74 1.66 19.06 -2.30
CA THR A 74 2.09 20.02 -3.32
C THR A 74 3.16 19.50 -4.27
N GLY A 75 3.78 18.38 -3.94
CA GLY A 75 4.76 17.70 -4.80
C GLY A 75 4.15 16.54 -5.58
N PRO A 76 4.92 15.88 -6.43
CA PRO A 76 4.45 14.70 -7.14
C PRO A 76 4.20 13.55 -6.17
N VAL A 77 3.22 12.70 -6.51
CA VAL A 77 2.95 11.46 -5.78
C VAL A 77 3.58 10.33 -6.60
N TRP A 78 4.57 9.68 -6.04
CA TRP A 78 5.24 8.57 -6.70
C TRP A 78 4.44 7.29 -6.52
N THR A 79 4.34 6.52 -7.58
CA THR A 79 3.65 5.23 -7.59
C THR A 79 4.62 4.11 -7.89
N PHE A 80 4.49 3.00 -7.16
CA PHE A 80 5.32 1.82 -7.37
C PHE A 80 4.45 0.57 -7.37
N ILE A 81 4.77 -0.35 -8.25
CA ILE A 81 4.19 -1.69 -8.24
C ILE A 81 5.34 -2.67 -8.08
N TYR A 82 5.26 -3.49 -7.04
CA TYR A 82 6.22 -4.57 -6.80
C TYR A 82 5.48 -5.89 -6.92
N SER A 83 5.98 -6.79 -7.74
CA SER A 83 5.35 -8.10 -7.94
C SER A 83 6.36 -9.22 -8.00
N LEU A 84 5.90 -10.41 -7.63
CA LEU A 84 6.62 -11.67 -7.75
C LEU A 84 5.73 -12.67 -8.48
N LYS A 85 6.35 -13.63 -9.15
CA LYS A 85 5.58 -14.78 -9.63
C LYS A 85 5.00 -15.55 -8.45
N ARG A 86 3.86 -16.19 -8.64
CA ARG A 86 3.19 -16.93 -7.56
C ARG A 86 4.12 -17.93 -6.86
N GLU A 87 4.92 -18.67 -7.63
CA GLU A 87 5.83 -19.67 -7.06
C GLU A 87 6.90 -19.03 -6.16
N ASP A 88 7.43 -17.89 -6.58
CA ASP A 88 8.44 -17.17 -5.82
C ASP A 88 7.84 -16.53 -4.57
N ALA A 89 6.64 -15.97 -4.68
CA ALA A 89 5.92 -15.41 -3.54
C ALA A 89 5.64 -16.47 -2.49
N ALA A 90 5.18 -17.65 -2.91
CA ALA A 90 4.92 -18.77 -2.01
C ALA A 90 6.20 -19.22 -1.32
N ARG A 91 7.28 -19.40 -2.09
CA ARG A 91 8.56 -19.86 -1.57
C ARG A 91 9.18 -18.87 -0.57
N LEU A 92 9.03 -17.58 -0.82
CA LEU A 92 9.66 -16.52 -0.01
C LEU A 92 8.76 -15.99 1.10
N GLY A 93 7.47 -16.36 1.12
CA GLY A 93 6.54 -15.91 2.16
C GLY A 93 5.87 -14.56 1.87
N TYR A 94 5.75 -14.18 0.60
CA TYR A 94 5.16 -12.89 0.20
C TYR A 94 3.78 -13.04 -0.42
N GLU A 95 2.94 -13.91 0.14
CA GLU A 95 1.56 -14.10 -0.31
C GLU A 95 0.54 -13.31 0.52
N ASN A 96 1.00 -12.34 1.31
CA ASN A 96 0.13 -11.50 2.12
C ASN A 96 0.72 -10.09 2.26
N GLY A 97 -0.14 -9.13 2.57
CA GLY A 97 0.26 -7.73 2.68
C GLY A 97 1.22 -7.44 3.82
N GLU A 98 1.10 -8.16 4.92
CA GLU A 98 1.95 -7.93 6.10
C GLU A 98 3.42 -8.22 5.82
N SER A 99 3.72 -9.27 5.05
CA SER A 99 5.11 -9.56 4.65
C SER A 99 5.69 -8.44 3.81
N TRP A 100 4.91 -7.90 2.86
CA TRP A 100 5.31 -6.76 2.06
C TRP A 100 5.46 -5.49 2.90
N ARG A 101 4.55 -5.26 3.85
CA ARG A 101 4.65 -4.11 4.75
C ARG A 101 5.95 -4.13 5.53
N ARG A 102 6.32 -5.29 6.08
CA ARG A 102 7.58 -5.47 6.81
C ARG A 102 8.80 -5.22 5.94
N LEU A 103 8.75 -5.67 4.69
CA LEU A 103 9.83 -5.42 3.74
C LEU A 103 9.99 -3.92 3.49
N LEU A 104 8.89 -3.22 3.23
CA LEU A 104 8.93 -1.78 3.00
C LEU A 104 9.42 -1.02 4.24
N LEU A 105 8.98 -1.41 5.44
CA LEU A 105 9.47 -0.83 6.69
C LEU A 105 10.97 -0.99 6.84
N ALA A 106 11.47 -2.19 6.56
CA ALA A 106 12.90 -2.48 6.69
C ALA A 106 13.76 -1.63 5.74
N HIS A 107 13.20 -1.22 4.59
CA HIS A 107 13.94 -0.51 3.55
C HIS A 107 13.47 0.93 3.32
N GLN A 108 12.57 1.45 4.14
CA GLN A 108 12.00 2.79 3.88
C GLN A 108 13.03 3.90 3.93
N THR A 109 14.03 3.81 4.80
CA THR A 109 15.10 4.80 4.88
C THR A 109 15.95 4.80 3.61
N GLU A 110 16.26 3.62 3.09
CA GLU A 110 17.01 3.47 1.84
C GLU A 110 16.21 3.99 0.64
N LEU A 111 14.90 3.70 0.61
CA LEU A 111 14.01 4.20 -0.44
C LEU A 111 13.93 5.73 -0.40
N ALA A 112 13.77 6.31 0.78
CA ALA A 112 13.74 7.76 0.95
C ALA A 112 15.04 8.40 0.45
N ALA A 113 16.18 7.83 0.80
CA ALA A 113 17.48 8.32 0.35
C ALA A 113 17.62 8.23 -1.17
N ALA A 114 17.21 7.12 -1.77
CA ALA A 114 17.24 6.95 -3.23
C ALA A 114 16.34 7.96 -3.95
N MET A 115 15.23 8.32 -3.36
CA MET A 115 14.29 9.31 -3.89
C MET A 115 14.67 10.75 -3.50
N LYS A 116 15.74 10.94 -2.75
CA LYS A 116 16.19 12.25 -2.25
C LYS A 116 15.14 12.95 -1.38
N ILE A 117 14.42 12.17 -0.58
CA ILE A 117 13.42 12.66 0.36
C ILE A 117 13.95 12.49 1.78
N PRO A 118 13.90 13.52 2.63
CA PRO A 118 14.27 13.33 4.05
C PRO A 118 13.41 12.23 4.68
N PRO A 119 13.99 11.31 5.46
CA PRO A 119 13.23 10.21 6.05
C PRO A 119 12.00 10.66 6.86
N SER A 120 12.09 11.81 7.54
CA SER A 120 10.99 12.37 8.31
C SER A 120 9.83 12.87 7.43
N SER A 121 10.08 13.10 6.13
CA SER A 121 9.09 13.54 5.17
C SER A 121 8.62 12.42 4.25
N PHE A 122 9.17 11.23 4.39
CA PHE A 122 8.82 10.09 3.56
C PHE A 122 7.56 9.42 4.10
N ARG A 123 6.49 9.53 3.34
CA ARG A 123 5.19 8.91 3.67
C ARG A 123 4.77 8.02 2.52
N TRP A 124 4.23 6.87 2.86
CA TRP A 124 3.77 5.91 1.87
C TRP A 124 2.53 5.17 2.34
N CYS A 125 1.77 4.70 1.39
CA CYS A 125 0.68 3.75 1.61
C CYS A 125 0.71 2.73 0.49
N ALA A 126 0.14 1.57 0.75
CA ALA A 126 0.13 0.48 -0.21
C ALA A 126 -1.09 -0.40 -0.01
N ALA A 127 -1.34 -1.27 -0.99
CA ALA A 127 -2.37 -2.31 -0.90
C ALA A 127 -1.83 -3.57 -1.57
N PHE A 128 -2.13 -4.72 -0.99
CA PHE A 128 -1.76 -6.02 -1.56
C PHE A 128 -2.90 -6.55 -2.42
N HIS A 129 -2.56 -6.94 -3.63
CA HIS A 129 -3.50 -7.55 -4.57
C HIS A 129 -3.11 -8.99 -4.81
N ASP A 130 -3.99 -9.91 -4.43
CA ASP A 130 -3.77 -11.35 -4.58
C ASP A 130 -4.19 -11.78 -5.99
N GLU A 131 -3.33 -11.49 -6.95
CA GLU A 131 -3.52 -11.89 -8.33
C GLU A 131 -2.99 -13.31 -8.55
N LYS A 132 -3.70 -14.08 -9.37
CA LYS A 132 -3.45 -15.51 -9.53
C LYS A 132 -2.00 -15.85 -9.90
N HIS A 133 -1.41 -15.10 -10.82
CA HIS A 133 -0.06 -15.38 -11.33
C HIS A 133 1.02 -14.48 -10.75
N HIS A 134 0.65 -13.27 -10.35
CA HIS A 134 1.56 -12.25 -9.89
C HIS A 134 0.97 -11.48 -8.72
N PRO A 135 1.04 -12.03 -7.47
CA PRO A 135 0.69 -11.23 -6.31
C PRO A 135 1.59 -9.99 -6.25
N HIS A 136 1.00 -8.85 -5.90
CA HIS A 136 1.72 -7.58 -5.95
C HIS A 136 1.18 -6.56 -4.96
N ILE A 137 2.01 -5.56 -4.66
CA ILE A 137 1.60 -4.36 -3.95
C ILE A 137 1.76 -3.16 -4.86
#